data_3d56d3810cdbdef8d5d2a4c89e89dbb3
#
_entry.id   3d56d3810cdbdef8d5d2a4c89e89dbb3
#
_cell.length_a   1.000
_cell.length_b   1.000
_cell.length_c   1.000
_cell.angle_alpha   90.00
_cell.angle_beta   90.00
_cell.angle_gamma   90.00
#
_symmetry.space_group_name_H-M   'P 1'
#
loop_
_entity.id
_entity.type
_entity.pdbx_description
1 polymer ?
#
loop_
_entity_poly.entity_id
_entity_poly.type
_entity_poly.pdbx_seq_one_letter_code
_entity_poly.pdbx_strand_id
1 'polypeptide(L)'
;NIIVLNDLGFEIENFGPQTYLIRTLPSTLEIENPEEFFTDLLEDLEKSINNSPAKIRDSVITIASCKGAVKANDKLSMEKIKYLLNELSKTENPNTCPHGRPIFKKISINELYRYFQRGGYNDWVYYYKS
;
A
#
# COMPACT_ATOMS: atom_id res chain seq x y z
N ASN A 1 23.28 -4.54 5.11
CA ASN A 1 21.82 -4.49 4.83
C ASN A 1 21.15 -5.86 5.06
N ILE A 2 21.87 -6.99 4.89
CA ILE A 2 21.34 -8.34 5.11
C ILE A 2 20.86 -8.53 6.56
N ILE A 3 21.58 -8.00 7.54
CA ILE A 3 21.21 -8.09 8.96
C ILE A 3 19.81 -7.51 9.19
N VAL A 4 19.49 -6.35 8.59
CA VAL A 4 18.19 -5.71 8.73
C VAL A 4 17.07 -6.54 8.09
N LEU A 5 17.37 -7.19 6.95
CA LEU A 5 16.41 -8.06 6.29
C LEU A 5 16.17 -9.34 7.10
N ASN A 6 17.23 -9.91 7.68
CA ASN A 6 17.08 -11.07 8.58
C ASN A 6 16.27 -10.72 9.84
N ASP A 7 16.47 -9.52 10.42
CA ASP A 7 15.66 -9.02 11.54
C ASP A 7 14.16 -8.85 11.18
N LEU A 8 13.87 -8.64 9.90
CA LEU A 8 12.50 -8.57 9.37
C LEU A 8 11.89 -9.95 9.05
N GLY A 9 12.66 -11.03 9.26
CA GLY A 9 12.21 -12.41 9.06
C GLY A 9 12.50 -12.99 7.68
N PHE A 10 13.33 -12.33 6.88
CA PHE A 10 13.92 -12.97 5.71
C PHE A 10 15.08 -13.86 6.14
N GLU A 11 15.26 -15.00 5.51
CA GLU A 11 16.50 -15.78 5.64
C GLU A 11 17.30 -15.63 4.35
N ILE A 12 18.40 -14.88 4.42
CA ILE A 12 19.26 -14.57 3.28
C ILE A 12 20.67 -15.04 3.60
N GLU A 13 21.22 -15.90 2.76
CA GLU A 13 22.57 -16.46 2.89
C GLU A 13 23.44 -16.00 1.70
N ASN A 14 24.73 -15.82 1.98
CA ASN A 14 25.72 -15.63 0.91
C ASN A 14 25.99 -16.97 0.22
N PHE A 15 25.77 -17.03 -1.08
CA PHE A 15 25.93 -18.25 -1.88
C PHE A 15 27.12 -18.18 -2.87
N GLY A 16 27.89 -17.10 -2.84
CA GLY A 16 29.04 -16.91 -3.71
C GLY A 16 29.34 -15.45 -4.01
N PRO A 17 30.27 -15.16 -4.90
CA PRO A 17 30.58 -13.80 -5.31
C PRO A 17 29.33 -13.11 -5.88
N GLN A 18 28.86 -12.05 -5.22
CA GLN A 18 27.68 -11.27 -5.62
C GLN A 18 26.37 -12.10 -5.77
N THR A 19 26.32 -13.27 -5.13
CA THR A 19 25.16 -14.16 -5.19
C THR A 19 24.62 -14.41 -3.80
N TYR A 20 23.31 -14.27 -3.63
CA TYR A 20 22.61 -14.49 -2.38
C TYR A 20 21.47 -15.48 -2.59
N LEU A 21 21.27 -16.37 -1.63
CA LEU A 21 20.16 -17.30 -1.59
C LEU A 21 19.13 -16.82 -0.58
N ILE A 22 17.88 -16.66 -1.01
CA ILE A 22 16.75 -16.36 -0.17
C ILE A 22 16.05 -17.67 0.15
N ARG A 23 16.08 -18.09 1.43
CA ARG A 23 15.47 -19.35 1.88
C ARG A 23 14.03 -19.15 2.31
N THR A 24 13.76 -18.09 3.06
CA THR A 24 12.42 -17.82 3.59
C THR A 24 12.03 -16.35 3.45
N LEU A 25 10.74 -16.13 3.39
CA LEU A 25 10.09 -14.81 3.40
C LEU A 25 9.26 -14.66 4.68
N PRO A 26 9.16 -13.47 5.25
CA PRO A 26 8.29 -13.24 6.40
C PRO A 26 6.83 -13.54 6.03
N SER A 27 6.18 -14.41 6.78
CA SER A 27 4.76 -14.76 6.56
C SER A 27 3.79 -13.58 6.83
N THR A 28 4.27 -12.54 7.50
CA THR A 28 3.52 -11.31 7.74
C THR A 28 3.44 -10.38 6.51
N LEU A 29 4.29 -10.63 5.51
CA LEU A 29 4.31 -9.89 4.25
C LEU A 29 3.75 -10.80 3.16
N GLU A 30 2.65 -10.39 2.53
CA GLU A 30 2.03 -11.12 1.42
C GLU A 30 2.83 -10.86 0.13
N ILE A 31 4.00 -11.51 0.01
CA ILE A 31 4.90 -11.40 -1.15
C ILE A 31 4.58 -12.52 -2.14
N GLU A 32 3.78 -12.23 -3.15
CA GLU A 32 3.38 -13.20 -4.18
C GLU A 32 4.52 -13.49 -5.17
N ASN A 33 5.31 -12.48 -5.52
CA ASN A 33 6.44 -12.59 -6.45
C ASN A 33 7.73 -12.10 -5.78
N PRO A 34 8.54 -13.02 -5.21
CA PRO A 34 9.78 -12.65 -4.53
C PRO A 34 10.82 -11.99 -5.45
N GLU A 35 10.94 -12.43 -6.69
CA GLU A 35 11.92 -11.89 -7.64
C GLU A 35 11.65 -10.41 -7.93
N GLU A 36 10.40 -10.09 -8.26
CA GLU A 36 9.97 -8.72 -8.50
C GLU A 36 10.09 -7.85 -7.24
N PHE A 37 9.74 -8.42 -6.07
CA PHE A 37 9.87 -7.72 -4.80
C PHE A 37 11.32 -7.31 -4.51
N PHE A 38 12.28 -8.23 -4.67
CA PHE A 38 13.69 -7.95 -4.41
C PHE A 38 14.29 -7.04 -5.47
N THR A 39 13.85 -7.13 -6.73
CA THR A 39 14.26 -6.19 -7.77
C THR A 39 13.86 -4.75 -7.40
N ASP A 40 12.61 -4.54 -7.05
CA ASP A 40 12.11 -3.21 -6.64
C ASP A 40 12.81 -2.70 -5.37
N LEU A 41 13.06 -3.60 -4.40
CA LEU A 41 13.77 -3.25 -3.17
C LEU A 41 15.21 -2.80 -3.45
N LEU A 42 15.94 -3.52 -4.28
CA LEU A 42 17.30 -3.17 -4.64
C LEU A 42 17.34 -1.84 -5.40
N GLU A 43 16.44 -1.63 -6.35
CA GLU A 43 16.34 -0.34 -7.06
C GLU A 43 16.03 0.84 -6.12
N ASP A 44 15.13 0.68 -5.13
CA ASP A 44 14.82 1.74 -4.15
C ASP A 44 16.03 2.03 -3.26
N LEU A 45 16.75 1.00 -2.83
CA LEU A 45 17.94 1.15 -2.02
C LEU A 45 19.12 1.75 -2.80
N GLU A 46 19.27 1.46 -4.09
CA GLU A 46 20.31 2.06 -4.95
C GLU A 46 20.07 3.56 -5.17
N LYS A 47 18.80 3.97 -5.30
CA LYS A 47 18.41 5.39 -5.46
C LYS A 47 18.56 6.19 -4.16
N SER A 48 18.67 5.51 -3.03
CA SER A 48 18.74 6.16 -1.71
C SER A 48 20.18 6.56 -1.36
N ILE A 49 20.38 7.83 -0.99
CA ILE A 49 21.69 8.36 -0.55
C ILE A 49 22.11 7.75 0.79
N ASN A 50 21.14 7.33 1.61
CA ASN A 50 21.36 6.78 2.95
C ASN A 50 20.50 5.54 3.17
N ASN A 51 21.16 4.38 3.27
CA ASN A 51 20.52 3.10 3.56
C ASN A 51 20.59 2.78 5.07
N SER A 52 20.04 3.66 5.90
CA SER A 52 19.90 3.38 7.33
C SER A 52 18.97 2.17 7.56
N PRO A 53 19.10 1.44 8.69
CA PRO A 53 18.18 0.35 9.03
C PRO A 53 16.71 0.75 9.00
N ALA A 54 16.39 1.96 9.45
CA ALA A 54 15.01 2.49 9.40
C ALA A 54 14.52 2.63 7.94
N LYS A 55 15.34 3.21 7.06
CA LYS A 55 15.01 3.36 5.64
C LYS A 55 14.78 2.02 4.96
N ILE A 56 15.61 1.01 5.25
CA ILE A 56 15.46 -0.33 4.68
C ILE A 56 14.13 -0.95 5.14
N ARG A 57 13.78 -0.84 6.42
CA ARG A 57 12.49 -1.31 6.95
C ARG A 57 11.31 -0.63 6.27
N ASP A 58 11.35 0.70 6.14
CA ASP A 58 10.30 1.48 5.46
C ASP A 58 10.15 1.07 4.00
N SER A 59 11.26 0.86 3.27
CA SER A 59 11.26 0.41 1.88
C SER A 59 10.62 -0.98 1.76
N VAL A 60 11.02 -1.94 2.60
CA VAL A 60 10.45 -3.29 2.63
C VAL A 60 8.94 -3.25 2.85
N ILE A 61 8.48 -2.53 3.89
CA ILE A 61 7.06 -2.42 4.23
C ILE A 61 6.28 -1.74 3.09
N THR A 62 6.83 -0.66 2.54
CA THR A 62 6.19 0.10 1.45
C THR A 62 6.01 -0.75 0.21
N ILE A 63 7.06 -1.45 -0.24
CA ILE A 63 7.02 -2.28 -1.44
C ILE A 63 6.10 -3.47 -1.23
N ALA A 64 6.18 -4.17 -0.09
CA ALA A 64 5.29 -5.28 0.23
C ALA A 64 3.81 -4.85 0.27
N SER A 65 3.52 -3.71 0.91
CA SER A 65 2.16 -3.16 0.98
C SER A 65 1.61 -2.80 -0.40
N CYS A 66 2.45 -2.24 -1.28
CA CYS A 66 2.02 -1.90 -2.65
C CYS A 66 1.81 -3.13 -3.53
N LYS A 67 2.64 -4.17 -3.36
CA LYS A 67 2.48 -5.44 -4.11
C LYS A 67 1.27 -6.23 -3.65
N GLY A 68 1.01 -6.29 -2.34
CA GLY A 68 -0.16 -6.95 -1.75
C GLY A 68 -1.47 -6.12 -1.81
N ALA A 69 -1.41 -4.87 -2.31
CA ALA A 69 -2.61 -4.04 -2.41
C ALA A 69 -3.58 -4.55 -3.47
N VAL A 70 -4.87 -4.39 -3.21
CA VAL A 70 -5.94 -4.63 -4.19
C VAL A 70 -5.69 -3.80 -5.44
N LYS A 71 -5.70 -4.44 -6.59
CA LYS A 71 -5.46 -3.83 -7.89
C LYS A 71 -6.77 -3.43 -8.58
N ALA A 72 -6.66 -2.55 -9.56
CA ALA A 72 -7.79 -2.20 -10.42
C ALA A 72 -8.37 -3.47 -11.08
N ASN A 73 -9.69 -3.60 -11.08
CA ASN A 73 -10.46 -4.72 -11.60
C ASN A 73 -10.48 -6.01 -10.73
N ASP A 74 -9.85 -6.01 -9.56
CA ASP A 74 -10.03 -7.13 -8.62
C ASP A 74 -11.47 -7.19 -8.14
N LYS A 75 -12.05 -8.40 -8.19
CA LYS A 75 -13.40 -8.64 -7.69
C LYS A 75 -13.36 -8.79 -6.18
N LEU A 76 -13.94 -7.84 -5.48
CA LEU A 76 -14.03 -7.88 -4.02
C LEU A 76 -15.45 -8.22 -3.58
N SER A 77 -15.56 -9.10 -2.57
CA SER A 77 -16.85 -9.28 -1.88
C SER A 77 -17.15 -8.04 -1.01
N MET A 78 -18.44 -7.84 -0.70
CA MET A 78 -18.85 -6.73 0.15
C MET A 78 -18.24 -6.81 1.56
N GLU A 79 -18.04 -8.03 2.07
CA GLU A 79 -17.37 -8.29 3.35
C GLU A 79 -15.91 -7.83 3.30
N LYS A 80 -15.19 -8.16 2.22
CA LYS A 80 -13.79 -7.75 2.05
C LYS A 80 -13.67 -6.23 1.92
N ILE A 81 -14.59 -5.59 1.19
CA ILE A 81 -14.65 -4.12 1.07
C ILE A 81 -14.83 -3.47 2.46
N LYS A 82 -15.82 -3.94 3.24
CA LYS A 82 -16.07 -3.42 4.59
C LYS A 82 -14.87 -3.63 5.50
N TYR A 83 -14.24 -4.80 5.44
CA TYR A 83 -13.03 -5.10 6.21
C TYR A 83 -11.91 -4.11 5.86
N LEU A 84 -11.60 -3.93 4.58
CA LEU A 84 -10.53 -3.03 4.13
C LEU A 84 -10.78 -1.58 4.55
N LEU A 85 -12.03 -1.08 4.42
CA LEU A 85 -12.39 0.27 4.85
C LEU A 85 -12.27 0.45 6.37
N ASN A 86 -12.65 -0.59 7.14
CA ASN A 86 -12.51 -0.58 8.59
C ASN A 86 -11.03 -0.58 9.02
N GLU A 87 -10.18 -1.39 8.39
CA GLU A 87 -8.75 -1.40 8.69
C GLU A 87 -8.09 -0.07 8.28
N LEU A 88 -8.44 0.46 7.10
CA LEU A 88 -7.95 1.77 6.64
C LEU A 88 -8.30 2.89 7.63
N SER A 89 -9.51 2.87 8.19
CA SER A 89 -9.95 3.90 9.15
C SER A 89 -9.17 3.90 10.47
N LYS A 90 -8.46 2.82 10.80
CA LYS A 90 -7.63 2.68 12.00
C LYS A 90 -6.19 3.16 11.80
N THR A 91 -5.78 3.40 10.56
CA THR A 91 -4.43 3.88 10.25
C THR A 91 -4.28 5.36 10.62
N GLU A 92 -3.07 5.79 10.93
CA GLU A 92 -2.76 7.20 11.26
C GLU A 92 -3.06 8.14 10.09
N ASN A 93 -2.81 7.69 8.85
CA ASN A 93 -3.01 8.47 7.63
C ASN A 93 -3.90 7.73 6.62
N PRO A 94 -5.23 7.63 6.87
CA PRO A 94 -6.12 6.85 6.03
C PRO A 94 -6.36 7.46 4.63
N ASN A 95 -5.88 8.67 4.39
CA ASN A 95 -6.17 9.42 3.15
C ASN A 95 -5.11 9.27 2.07
N THR A 96 -3.91 8.76 2.42
CA THR A 96 -2.77 8.67 1.51
C THR A 96 -2.10 7.30 1.59
N CYS A 97 -1.59 6.81 0.46
CA CYS A 97 -0.74 5.62 0.46
C CYS A 97 0.68 5.96 0.97
N PRO A 98 1.54 4.96 1.26
CA PRO A 98 2.92 5.20 1.69
C PRO A 98 3.75 6.08 0.74
N HIS A 99 3.40 6.15 -0.55
CA HIS A 99 4.02 7.04 -1.53
C HIS A 99 3.42 8.46 -1.56
N GLY A 100 2.52 8.80 -0.63
CA GLY A 100 1.86 10.11 -0.55
C GLY A 100 0.73 10.35 -1.56
N ARG A 101 0.32 9.32 -2.33
CA ARG A 101 -0.79 9.45 -3.28
C ARG A 101 -2.13 9.36 -2.57
N PRO A 102 -3.13 10.21 -2.92
CA PRO A 102 -4.47 10.10 -2.33
C PRO A 102 -5.11 8.74 -2.65
N ILE A 103 -5.66 8.08 -1.62
CA ILE A 103 -6.36 6.79 -1.75
C ILE A 103 -7.82 7.02 -2.14
N PHE A 104 -8.46 8.10 -1.63
CA PHE A 104 -9.81 8.47 -1.99
C PHE A 104 -9.98 9.98 -2.06
N LYS A 105 -11.01 10.42 -2.76
CA LYS A 105 -11.43 11.81 -2.85
C LYS A 105 -12.88 11.95 -2.40
N LYS A 106 -13.12 12.86 -1.47
CA LYS A 106 -14.47 13.24 -1.07
C LYS A 106 -15.02 14.25 -2.07
N ILE A 107 -16.15 13.94 -2.67
CA ILE A 107 -16.88 14.83 -3.57
C ILE A 107 -18.24 15.10 -2.92
N SER A 108 -18.58 16.37 -2.71
CA SER A 108 -19.89 16.72 -2.18
C SER A 108 -20.97 16.57 -3.26
N ILE A 109 -22.22 16.33 -2.85
CA ILE A 109 -23.35 16.25 -3.78
C ILE A 109 -23.48 17.56 -4.60
N ASN A 110 -23.24 18.71 -3.98
CA ASN A 110 -23.26 20.00 -4.67
C ASN A 110 -22.16 20.13 -5.72
N GLU A 111 -21.00 19.57 -5.46
CA GLU A 111 -19.89 19.48 -6.42
C GLU A 111 -20.26 18.58 -7.59
N LEU A 112 -20.89 17.46 -7.32
CA LEU A 112 -21.38 16.52 -8.33
C LEU A 112 -22.45 17.18 -9.23
N TYR A 113 -23.40 17.90 -8.65
CA TYR A 113 -24.40 18.64 -9.42
C TYR A 113 -23.79 19.71 -10.34
N ARG A 114 -22.75 20.41 -9.87
CA ARG A 114 -22.02 21.37 -10.72
C ARG A 114 -21.35 20.69 -11.91
N TYR A 115 -20.73 19.52 -11.72
CA TYR A 115 -20.12 18.77 -12.82
C TYR A 115 -21.15 18.39 -13.89
N PHE A 116 -22.37 18.06 -13.51
CA PHE A 116 -23.44 17.73 -14.45
C PHE A 116 -24.28 18.94 -14.89
N GLN A 117 -23.85 20.18 -14.58
CA GLN A 117 -24.55 21.41 -14.87
C GLN A 117 -26.02 21.44 -14.42
N ARG A 118 -26.35 20.66 -13.40
CA ARG A 118 -27.66 20.61 -12.75
C ARG A 118 -27.66 21.59 -11.59
N GLY A 119 -27.80 22.92 -11.90
CA GLY A 119 -28.01 23.94 -10.89
C GLY A 119 -29.44 23.86 -10.36
N GLY A 120 -29.59 23.82 -9.04
CA GLY A 120 -30.85 24.03 -8.35
C GLY A 120 -31.52 22.78 -7.78
N TYR A 121 -30.84 22.06 -6.88
CA TYR A 121 -31.54 21.12 -6.00
C TYR A 121 -31.06 21.31 -4.57
N ASN A 122 -31.69 22.28 -3.90
CA ASN A 122 -31.59 22.39 -2.44
C ASN A 122 -32.62 21.48 -1.70
N ASP A 123 -33.50 20.78 -2.42
CA ASP A 123 -34.65 20.12 -1.82
C ASP A 123 -34.51 18.61 -1.56
N TRP A 124 -33.45 17.94 -2.02
CA TRP A 124 -33.30 16.48 -1.84
C TRP A 124 -32.45 16.07 -0.65
N VAL A 125 -31.87 17.00 0.10
CA VAL A 125 -31.04 16.69 1.28
C VAL A 125 -31.86 16.25 2.50
N TYR A 126 -33.19 16.42 2.47
CA TYR A 126 -34.06 16.13 3.61
C TYR A 126 -34.63 14.70 3.68
N TYR A 127 -34.43 13.85 2.66
CA TYR A 127 -35.08 12.53 2.62
C TYR A 127 -34.23 11.35 3.13
N TYR A 128 -33.01 11.56 3.62
CA TYR A 128 -32.17 10.49 4.20
C TYR A 128 -31.75 10.80 5.65
N LYS A 129 -32.65 11.35 6.44
CA LYS A 129 -32.53 11.35 7.90
C LYS A 129 -33.77 10.68 8.47
N SER A 130 -33.76 9.37 8.49
CA SER A 130 -34.57 8.55 9.39
C SER A 130 -33.86 7.22 9.62
#